data_505714664daace9a63d73f89a55a61d4
#
_entry.id   505714664daace9a63d73f89a55a61d4
#
_cell.length_a   1.000
_cell.length_b   1.000
_cell.length_c   1.000
_cell.angle_alpha   90.00
_cell.angle_beta   90.00
_cell.angle_gamma   90.00
#
_symmetry.space_group_name_H-M   'P 1'
#
loop_
_entity.id
_entity.type
_entity.pdbx_description
1 polymer ?
#
loop_
_entity_poly.entity_id
_entity_poly.type
_entity_poly.pdbx_seq_one_letter_code
_entity_poly.pdbx_strand_id
1 'polypeptide(L)'
;MIESGTLQCFDLTLTTQGLLHVGDGKVIPKKFYMLNGNTISYIDEERLFAILLRRNQLERFEAYCLGADTDLGRFFKSIALSPAEQHALVRCTFRSADALDENHSCKEIRPFIRNTANQVYVPGSSI
;
A
#
# COMPACT_ATOMS: atom_id res chain seq x y z
N MET A 1 -12.42 39.90 -20.28
CA MET A 1 -11.95 38.93 -21.26
C MET A 1 -10.61 38.40 -20.85
N ILE A 2 -10.53 37.15 -20.59
CA ILE A 2 -9.25 36.52 -20.30
C ILE A 2 -8.49 36.44 -21.61
N GLU A 3 -7.35 37.07 -21.67
CA GLU A 3 -6.46 36.84 -22.78
C GLU A 3 -6.06 35.39 -22.82
N SER A 4 -6.60 34.71 -23.77
CA SER A 4 -6.34 33.27 -23.97
C SER A 4 -4.94 33.01 -24.50
N GLY A 5 -4.07 34.02 -24.50
CA GLY A 5 -2.94 33.93 -25.39
C GLY A 5 -1.75 33.19 -24.86
N THR A 6 -1.56 33.10 -23.59
CA THR A 6 -0.24 32.72 -23.13
C THR A 6 -0.24 31.65 -22.11
N LEU A 7 -0.46 30.43 -22.62
CA LEU A 7 -0.01 29.26 -21.90
C LEU A 7 1.52 29.20 -22.03
N GLN A 8 2.23 29.54 -20.97
CA GLN A 8 3.67 29.36 -20.92
C GLN A 8 3.99 28.02 -20.29
N CYS A 9 4.77 27.22 -20.99
CA CYS A 9 5.25 25.93 -20.48
C CYS A 9 6.70 26.07 -20.04
N PHE A 10 6.98 25.58 -18.84
CA PHE A 10 8.32 25.54 -18.28
C PHE A 10 8.68 24.11 -17.92
N ASP A 11 9.91 23.72 -18.23
CA ASP A 11 10.46 22.47 -17.73
C ASP A 11 11.02 22.74 -16.33
N LEU A 12 10.49 22.01 -15.36
CA LEU A 12 10.91 22.10 -13.97
C LEU A 12 11.64 20.81 -13.57
N THR A 13 12.86 20.94 -13.10
CA THR A 13 13.62 19.83 -12.54
C THR A 13 13.73 20.00 -11.04
N LEU A 14 13.28 18.99 -10.30
CA LEU A 14 13.39 18.94 -8.85
C LEU A 14 14.48 17.96 -8.45
N THR A 15 15.40 18.41 -7.62
CA THR A 15 16.46 17.56 -7.07
C THR A 15 16.28 17.47 -5.56
N THR A 16 16.12 16.24 -5.05
CA THR A 16 15.99 16.04 -3.61
C THR A 16 17.33 16.13 -2.90
N GLN A 17 17.35 16.85 -1.78
CA GLN A 17 18.53 16.97 -0.93
C GLN A 17 18.48 16.03 0.29
N GLY A 18 17.43 15.27 0.40
CA GLY A 18 17.19 14.32 1.48
C GLY A 18 16.02 13.41 1.14
N LEU A 19 15.45 12.79 2.15
CA LEU A 19 14.28 11.93 1.96
C LEU A 19 13.07 12.77 1.55
N LEU A 20 12.38 12.30 0.51
CA LEU A 20 11.13 12.89 0.05
C LEU A 20 9.98 11.92 0.30
N HIS A 21 8.91 12.41 0.93
CA HIS A 21 7.69 11.65 1.10
C HIS A 21 6.47 12.55 0.91
N VAL A 22 5.59 12.14 0.00
CA VAL A 22 4.28 12.75 -0.17
C VAL A 22 3.25 11.64 0.03
N GLY A 23 2.56 11.69 1.16
CA GLY A 23 1.54 10.71 1.50
C GLY A 23 0.28 10.85 0.67
N ASP A 24 -0.43 9.74 0.48
CA ASP A 24 -1.73 9.72 -0.20
C ASP A 24 -2.91 9.97 0.77
N GLY A 25 -2.62 10.29 2.02
CA GLY A 25 -3.61 10.47 3.07
C GLY A 25 -4.12 9.16 3.69
N LYS A 26 -3.64 8.02 3.22
CA LYS A 26 -4.01 6.71 3.74
C LYS A 26 -2.96 6.18 4.70
N VAL A 27 -3.41 5.29 5.58
CA VAL A 27 -2.55 4.54 6.49
C VAL A 27 -2.89 3.07 6.33
N ILE A 28 -1.86 2.25 6.15
CA ILE A 28 -2.02 0.81 6.03
C ILE A 28 -1.67 0.19 7.39
N PRO A 29 -2.66 -0.31 8.14
CA PRO A 29 -2.39 -0.94 9.42
C PRO A 29 -1.73 -2.31 9.23
N LYS A 30 -1.16 -2.82 10.30
CA LYS A 30 -0.41 -4.09 10.31
C LYS A 30 -1.22 -5.28 9.78
N LYS A 31 -2.54 -5.24 9.90
CA LYS A 31 -3.43 -6.30 9.41
C LYS A 31 -3.52 -6.41 7.89
N PHE A 32 -3.06 -5.41 7.15
CA PHE A 32 -3.22 -5.32 5.70
C PHE A 32 -1.91 -5.42 4.92
N TYR A 33 -0.82 -5.76 5.57
CA TYR A 33 0.43 -6.06 4.89
C TYR A 33 1.06 -7.35 5.39
N MET A 34 1.88 -7.94 4.55
CA MET A 34 2.66 -9.13 4.89
C MET A 34 4.13 -8.74 5.00
N LEU A 35 4.79 -9.23 6.05
CA LEU A 35 6.20 -9.04 6.27
C LEU A 35 6.93 -10.35 5.99
N ASN A 36 7.87 -10.33 5.05
CA ASN A 36 8.64 -11.50 4.64
C ASN A 36 10.12 -11.14 4.68
N GLY A 37 10.78 -11.41 5.81
CA GLY A 37 12.14 -10.92 6.04
C GLY A 37 12.20 -9.40 6.00
N ASN A 38 12.96 -8.84 5.06
CA ASN A 38 13.07 -7.39 4.86
C ASN A 38 12.12 -6.86 3.78
N THR A 39 11.15 -7.65 3.35
CA THR A 39 10.21 -7.26 2.31
C THR A 39 8.83 -7.08 2.89
N ILE A 40 8.22 -5.95 2.60
CA ILE A 40 6.84 -5.63 2.99
C ILE A 40 5.99 -5.65 1.73
N SER A 41 4.90 -6.42 1.78
CA SER A 41 3.92 -6.49 0.69
C SER A 41 2.58 -6.07 1.23
N TYR A 42 1.99 -4.99 0.71
CA TYR A 42 0.65 -4.60 1.10
C TYR A 42 -0.37 -4.95 0.03
N ILE A 43 -1.58 -5.19 0.49
CA ILE A 43 -2.64 -5.85 -0.25
C ILE A 43 -3.57 -4.82 -0.87
N ASP A 44 -4.05 -5.12 -2.08
CA ASP A 44 -5.14 -4.39 -2.71
C ASP A 44 -6.46 -4.82 -2.05
N GLU A 45 -7.09 -3.90 -1.34
CA GLU A 45 -8.32 -4.18 -0.60
C GLU A 45 -9.47 -4.60 -1.50
N GLU A 46 -9.62 -3.98 -2.66
CA GLU A 46 -10.70 -4.31 -3.58
C GLU A 46 -10.59 -5.75 -4.09
N ARG A 47 -9.38 -6.17 -4.45
CA ARG A 47 -9.12 -7.55 -4.89
C ARG A 47 -9.35 -8.53 -3.74
N LEU A 48 -8.94 -8.16 -2.54
CA LEU A 48 -9.18 -8.99 -1.35
C LEU A 48 -10.66 -9.18 -1.12
N PHE A 49 -11.45 -8.12 -1.10
CA PHE A 49 -12.88 -8.22 -0.91
C PHE A 49 -13.56 -9.04 -2.00
N ALA A 50 -13.14 -8.89 -3.25
CA ALA A 50 -13.68 -9.68 -4.36
C ALA A 50 -13.46 -11.19 -4.15
N ILE A 51 -12.26 -11.57 -3.71
CA ILE A 51 -11.94 -12.97 -3.45
C ILE A 51 -12.69 -13.53 -2.23
N LEU A 52 -12.82 -12.72 -1.19
CA LEU A 52 -13.53 -13.11 0.03
C LEU A 52 -15.03 -13.31 -0.23
N LEU A 53 -15.63 -12.43 -1.03
CA LEU A 53 -17.02 -12.59 -1.47
C LEU A 53 -17.22 -13.88 -2.26
N ARG A 54 -16.35 -14.12 -3.22
CA ARG A 54 -16.42 -15.31 -4.08
C ARG A 54 -16.28 -16.60 -3.28
N ARG A 55 -15.46 -16.59 -2.22
CA ARG A 55 -15.22 -17.76 -1.36
C ARG A 55 -16.10 -17.80 -0.13
N ASN A 56 -16.98 -16.83 0.05
CA ASN A 56 -17.86 -16.73 1.23
C ASN A 56 -17.07 -16.70 2.55
N GLN A 57 -15.99 -15.93 2.61
CA GLN A 57 -15.10 -15.83 3.77
C GLN A 57 -15.09 -14.44 4.41
N LEU A 58 -16.03 -13.56 4.09
CA LEU A 58 -16.10 -12.22 4.65
C LEU A 58 -16.22 -12.20 6.17
N GLU A 59 -17.01 -13.11 6.73
CA GLU A 59 -17.19 -13.19 8.18
C GLU A 59 -15.87 -13.53 8.90
N ARG A 60 -15.08 -14.44 8.33
CA ARG A 60 -13.75 -14.76 8.87
C ARG A 60 -12.80 -13.59 8.80
N PHE A 61 -12.85 -12.82 7.73
CA PHE A 61 -12.03 -11.61 7.59
C PHE A 61 -12.45 -10.54 8.60
N GLU A 62 -13.75 -10.36 8.80
CA GLU A 62 -14.27 -9.46 9.83
C GLU A 62 -13.77 -9.84 11.21
N ALA A 63 -13.86 -11.12 11.56
CA ALA A 63 -13.33 -11.63 12.82
C ALA A 63 -11.83 -11.40 12.97
N TYR A 64 -11.07 -11.58 11.88
CA TYR A 64 -9.64 -11.26 11.86
C TYR A 64 -9.39 -9.78 12.13
N CYS A 65 -10.13 -8.88 11.49
CA CYS A 65 -9.99 -7.43 11.67
C CYS A 65 -10.31 -6.98 13.10
N LEU A 66 -11.29 -7.61 13.73
CA LEU A 66 -11.71 -7.29 15.10
C LEU A 66 -10.84 -7.98 16.17
N GLY A 67 -10.10 -9.01 15.78
CA GLY A 67 -9.25 -9.78 16.69
C GLY A 67 -7.91 -9.13 16.98
N ALA A 68 -7.13 -9.76 17.85
CA ALA A 68 -5.79 -9.33 18.22
C ALA A 68 -4.70 -9.80 17.24
N ASP A 69 -5.00 -10.81 16.42
CA ASP A 69 -4.04 -11.34 15.44
C ASP A 69 -3.78 -10.33 14.32
N THR A 70 -2.51 -10.12 14.02
CA THR A 70 -2.07 -9.21 12.95
C THR A 70 -1.29 -9.93 11.85
N ASP A 71 -1.29 -11.26 11.84
CA ASP A 71 -0.59 -12.06 10.86
C ASP A 71 -1.52 -12.37 9.66
N LEU A 72 -1.44 -11.53 8.64
CA LEU A 72 -2.23 -11.69 7.43
C LEU A 72 -1.91 -12.99 6.69
N GLY A 73 -0.65 -13.41 6.69
CA GLY A 73 -0.25 -14.68 6.09
C GLY A 73 -0.92 -15.88 6.75
N ARG A 74 -1.05 -15.86 8.08
CA ARG A 74 -1.77 -16.89 8.83
C ARG A 74 -3.25 -16.89 8.47
N PHE A 75 -3.85 -15.72 8.35
CA PHE A 75 -5.24 -15.61 7.91
C PHE A 75 -5.44 -16.22 6.53
N PHE A 76 -4.57 -15.91 5.57
CA PHE A 76 -4.66 -16.47 4.23
C PHE A 76 -4.52 -18.00 4.22
N LYS A 77 -3.67 -18.55 5.05
CA LYS A 77 -3.59 -20.02 5.22
C LYS A 77 -4.87 -20.59 5.78
N SER A 78 -5.53 -19.90 6.70
CA SER A 78 -6.77 -20.36 7.32
C SER A 78 -7.93 -20.47 6.34
N ILE A 79 -7.92 -19.69 5.28
CA ILE A 79 -8.93 -19.74 4.20
C ILE A 79 -8.44 -20.48 2.96
N ALA A 80 -7.32 -21.19 3.07
CA ALA A 80 -6.72 -22.00 2.01
C ALA A 80 -6.40 -21.21 0.73
N LEU A 81 -5.93 -19.99 0.86
CA LEU A 81 -5.46 -19.19 -0.26
C LEU A 81 -4.11 -19.73 -0.75
N SER A 82 -4.00 -20.02 -2.05
CA SER A 82 -2.76 -20.48 -2.64
C SER A 82 -1.72 -19.35 -2.69
N PRO A 83 -0.41 -19.66 -2.75
CA PRO A 83 0.61 -18.62 -2.93
C PRO A 83 0.40 -17.76 -4.18
N ALA A 84 -0.10 -18.34 -5.27
CA ALA A 84 -0.41 -17.59 -6.49
C ALA A 84 -1.56 -16.60 -6.27
N GLU A 85 -2.60 -17.01 -5.56
CA GLU A 85 -3.72 -16.13 -5.20
C GLU A 85 -3.27 -15.00 -4.27
N GLN A 86 -2.43 -15.32 -3.29
CA GLN A 86 -1.86 -14.30 -2.40
C GLN A 86 -1.03 -13.27 -3.18
N HIS A 87 -0.20 -13.73 -4.12
CA HIS A 87 0.60 -12.86 -4.97
C HIS A 87 -0.27 -11.93 -5.83
N ALA A 88 -1.38 -12.45 -6.35
CA ALA A 88 -2.33 -11.66 -7.13
C ALA A 88 -3.00 -10.53 -6.32
N LEU A 89 -3.06 -10.65 -5.00
CA LEU A 89 -3.62 -9.65 -4.12
C LEU A 89 -2.63 -8.53 -3.76
N VAL A 90 -1.35 -8.74 -3.99
CA VAL A 90 -0.32 -7.76 -3.62
C VAL A 90 -0.40 -6.55 -4.55
N ARG A 91 -0.59 -5.38 -3.96
CA ARG A 91 -0.58 -4.12 -4.69
C ARG A 91 0.82 -3.58 -4.90
N CYS A 92 1.65 -3.67 -3.88
CA CYS A 92 3.00 -3.15 -3.92
C CYS A 92 3.88 -3.91 -2.94
N THR A 93 5.13 -4.10 -3.34
CA THR A 93 6.16 -4.72 -2.52
C THR A 93 7.36 -3.80 -2.46
N PHE A 94 7.94 -3.64 -1.28
CA PHE A 94 9.14 -2.82 -1.12
C PHE A 94 10.04 -3.39 -0.01
N ARG A 95 11.31 -3.01 -0.07
CA ARG A 95 12.27 -3.35 0.98
C ARG A 95 12.09 -2.42 2.17
N SER A 96 12.16 -3.00 3.35
CA SER A 96 11.97 -2.30 4.61
C SER A 96 13.29 -2.06 5.36
N ALA A 97 14.39 -1.88 4.64
CA ALA A 97 15.73 -1.92 5.21
C ALA A 97 15.90 -1.11 6.52
N ASP A 98 15.19 0.02 6.64
CA ASP A 98 15.27 0.89 7.82
C ASP A 98 13.92 1.21 8.44
N ALA A 99 12.84 0.58 7.96
CA ALA A 99 11.48 0.88 8.40
C ALA A 99 11.02 -0.01 9.56
N LEU A 100 11.77 -1.04 9.89
CA LEU A 100 11.46 -1.98 10.95
C LEU A 100 12.15 -1.56 12.25
N ASP A 101 11.45 -1.74 13.37
CA ASP A 101 12.04 -1.58 14.69
C ASP A 101 12.99 -2.72 15.02
N GLU A 102 13.58 -2.70 16.23
CA GLU A 102 14.49 -3.74 16.71
C GLU A 102 13.88 -5.14 16.71
N ASN A 103 12.57 -5.25 16.75
CA ASN A 103 11.83 -6.50 16.72
C ASN A 103 11.39 -6.90 15.29
N HIS A 104 11.90 -6.25 14.27
CA HIS A 104 11.50 -6.44 12.88
C HIS A 104 9.98 -6.29 12.68
N SER A 105 9.37 -5.34 13.37
CA SER A 105 7.95 -5.04 13.22
C SER A 105 7.69 -3.59 12.84
N CYS A 106 6.59 -3.38 12.14
CA CYS A 106 6.10 -2.08 11.76
C CYS A 106 4.61 -2.02 12.10
N LYS A 107 4.16 -0.94 12.73
CA LYS A 107 2.74 -0.85 13.14
C LYS A 107 1.82 -0.42 12.02
N GLU A 108 2.26 0.53 11.23
CA GLU A 108 1.48 1.07 10.13
C GLU A 108 2.39 1.57 9.02
N ILE A 109 1.85 1.60 7.82
CA ILE A 109 2.55 2.10 6.64
C ILE A 109 1.79 3.30 6.11
N ARG A 110 2.51 4.37 5.80
CA ARG A 110 1.96 5.54 5.11
C ARG A 110 2.51 5.55 3.69
N PRO A 111 1.73 5.07 2.72
CA PRO A 111 2.22 4.96 1.37
C PRO A 111 2.44 6.32 0.71
N PHE A 112 3.40 6.35 -0.21
CA PHE A 112 3.60 7.49 -1.08
C PHE A 112 2.45 7.57 -2.08
N ILE A 113 2.03 8.79 -2.45
CA ILE A 113 0.97 8.97 -3.43
C ILE A 113 1.40 8.41 -4.79
N ARG A 114 0.46 7.72 -5.45
CA ARG A 114 0.68 7.07 -6.75
C ARG A 114 -0.43 7.42 -7.72
N ASN A 115 -0.07 7.47 -8.99
CA ASN A 115 -1.05 7.67 -10.07
C ASN A 115 -1.80 6.37 -10.40
N THR A 116 -2.70 6.42 -11.38
CA THR A 116 -3.48 5.26 -11.80
C THR A 116 -2.64 4.13 -12.39
N ALA A 117 -1.44 4.42 -12.89
CA ALA A 117 -0.46 3.44 -13.34
C ALA A 117 0.42 2.89 -12.20
N ASN A 118 0.07 3.20 -10.94
CA ASN A 118 0.80 2.79 -9.76
C ASN A 118 2.24 3.34 -9.67
N GLN A 119 2.49 4.48 -10.30
CA GLN A 119 3.76 5.18 -10.27
C GLN A 119 3.76 6.25 -9.19
N VAL A 120 4.86 6.35 -8.45
CA VAL A 120 5.06 7.42 -7.47
C VAL A 120 5.23 8.75 -8.18
N TYR A 121 4.58 9.79 -7.69
CA TYR A 121 4.69 11.14 -8.26
C TYR A 121 4.58 12.21 -7.18
N VAL A 122 4.98 13.44 -7.52
CA VAL A 122 4.78 14.61 -6.66
C VAL A 122 3.67 15.45 -7.28
N PRO A 123 2.51 15.60 -6.59
CA PRO A 123 1.43 16.45 -7.10
C PRO A 123 1.85 17.91 -7.22
N GLY A 124 1.33 18.63 -8.22
CA GLY A 124 1.59 20.05 -8.39
C GLY A 124 1.20 20.88 -7.18
N SER A 125 0.18 20.46 -6.44
CA SER A 125 -0.24 21.12 -5.19
C SER A 125 0.78 21.03 -4.05
N SER A 126 1.77 20.15 -4.16
CA SER A 126 2.83 19.97 -3.17
C SER A 126 4.12 20.72 -3.50
N ILE A 127 4.13 21.45 -4.61
CA ILE A 127 5.30 22.21 -5.08
C ILE A 127 5.17 23.70 -4.74
#